data_480cde591cf25489a7c4b9ffe1edd880
#
_entry.id   480cde591cf25489a7c4b9ffe1edd880
#
_cell.length_a   1.000
_cell.length_b   1.000
_cell.length_c   1.000
_cell.angle_alpha   90.00
_cell.angle_beta   90.00
_cell.angle_gamma   90.00
#
_symmetry.space_group_name_H-M   'P 1'
#
loop_
_entity.id
_entity.type
_entity.pdbx_description
1 polymer ?
#
loop_
_entity_poly.entity_id
_entity_poly.type
_entity_poly.pdbx_seq_one_letter_code
_entity_poly.pdbx_strand_id
1 'polypeptide(L)'
;MDIRYPASLTQEADDGFLVQFLDFEEAFTEGDTLEEALFNAAEVLTLTLNARIDEGIPIPEPSVVPDLHSIAPSAKVQAALLVRRARADRPFADLARALDTSWPAAKRLEDPHHSPTLKQLERAAAALGKRLVLSFE
;
A
#
# COMPACT_ATOMS: atom_id res chain seq x y z
N MET A 1 5.91 -4.73 9.59
CA MET A 1 5.64 -4.68 8.14
C MET A 1 4.55 -3.65 7.87
N ASP A 2 4.94 -2.54 7.25
CA ASP A 2 4.06 -1.39 7.00
C ASP A 2 4.09 -1.02 5.53
N ILE A 3 2.94 -0.58 5.01
CA ILE A 3 2.85 -0.08 3.64
C ILE A 3 2.86 1.45 3.70
N ARG A 4 4.06 2.02 3.71
CA ARG A 4 4.27 3.47 3.76
C ARG A 4 5.42 3.84 2.84
N TYR A 5 5.30 4.97 2.17
CA TYR A 5 6.32 5.44 1.26
C TYR A 5 6.70 6.88 1.56
N PRO A 6 7.99 7.21 1.48
CA PRO A 6 8.46 8.55 1.78
C PRO A 6 8.11 9.53 0.66
N ALA A 7 7.70 10.73 1.04
CA ALA A 7 7.41 11.82 0.13
C ALA A 7 8.02 13.12 0.64
N SER A 8 8.58 13.89 -0.28
CA SER A 8 9.04 15.25 0.02
C SER A 8 7.88 16.21 -0.16
N LEU A 9 7.79 17.18 0.75
CA LEU A 9 6.86 18.30 0.65
C LEU A 9 7.66 19.58 0.56
N THR A 10 7.50 20.29 -0.54
CA THR A 10 8.19 21.55 -0.79
C THR A 10 7.19 22.69 -0.79
N GLN A 11 7.40 23.67 0.07
CA GLN A 11 6.54 24.84 0.13
C GLN A 11 6.81 25.75 -1.07
N GLU A 12 5.75 26.15 -1.75
CA GLU A 12 5.82 27.04 -2.89
C GLU A 12 5.76 28.52 -2.45
N ALA A 13 6.14 29.43 -3.35
CA ALA A 13 6.16 30.86 -3.07
C ALA A 13 4.77 31.45 -2.78
N ASP A 14 3.70 30.81 -3.23
CA ASP A 14 2.30 31.22 -3.03
C ASP A 14 1.61 30.47 -1.89
N ASP A 15 2.38 29.96 -0.94
CA ASP A 15 1.95 29.22 0.24
C ASP A 15 1.38 27.81 -0.02
N GLY A 16 1.41 27.34 -1.27
CA GLY A 16 1.05 25.97 -1.60
C GLY A 16 2.19 24.98 -1.32
N PHE A 17 1.87 23.70 -1.41
CA PHE A 17 2.85 22.62 -1.20
C PHE A 17 2.87 21.68 -2.39
N LEU A 18 4.07 21.32 -2.82
CA LEU A 18 4.28 20.24 -3.82
C LEU A 18 4.70 18.97 -3.10
N VAL A 19 4.16 17.84 -3.56
CA VAL A 19 4.46 16.51 -3.04
C VAL A 19 5.09 15.69 -4.13
N GLN A 20 6.23 15.05 -3.84
CA GLN A 20 6.88 14.10 -4.73
C GLN A 20 7.26 12.86 -3.95
N PHE A 21 6.78 11.69 -4.38
CA PHE A 21 7.22 10.43 -3.79
C PHE A 21 8.62 10.06 -4.28
N LEU A 22 9.44 9.59 -3.37
CA LEU A 22 10.83 9.22 -3.68
C LEU A 22 10.91 7.95 -4.53
N ASP A 23 10.06 6.97 -4.24
CA ASP A 23 10.11 5.65 -4.88
C ASP A 23 9.24 5.53 -6.14
N PHE A 24 8.44 6.55 -6.44
CA PHE A 24 7.52 6.57 -7.58
C PHE A 24 7.65 7.90 -8.31
N GLU A 25 8.36 7.89 -9.42
CA GLU A 25 8.57 9.10 -10.22
C GLU A 25 7.24 9.69 -10.70
N GLU A 26 6.28 8.83 -11.02
CA GLU A 26 4.96 9.23 -11.51
C GLU A 26 4.01 9.73 -10.40
N ALA A 27 4.37 9.57 -9.13
CA ALA A 27 3.50 9.93 -8.00
C ALA A 27 3.86 11.30 -7.44
N PHE A 28 3.14 12.31 -7.87
CA PHE A 28 3.30 13.67 -7.38
C PHE A 28 1.95 14.36 -7.34
N THR A 29 1.81 15.34 -6.48
CA THR A 29 0.59 16.12 -6.31
C THR A 29 0.89 17.45 -5.62
N GLU A 30 -0.14 18.20 -5.31
CA GLU A 30 -0.01 19.48 -4.62
C GLU A 30 -1.22 19.71 -3.72
N GLY A 31 -1.13 20.72 -2.87
CA GLY A 31 -2.23 21.18 -2.03
C GLY A 31 -1.99 22.61 -1.58
N ASP A 32 -3.06 23.34 -1.30
CA ASP A 32 -2.96 24.72 -0.84
C ASP A 32 -2.50 24.82 0.61
N THR A 33 -2.79 23.78 1.41
CA THR A 33 -2.37 23.65 2.79
C THR A 33 -1.60 22.36 2.98
N LEU A 34 -0.85 22.25 4.07
CA LEU A 34 -0.14 21.03 4.42
C LEU A 34 -1.13 19.86 4.56
N GLU A 35 -2.25 20.09 5.23
CA GLU A 35 -3.27 19.06 5.43
C GLU A 35 -3.84 18.54 4.10
N GLU A 36 -4.17 19.45 3.20
CA GLU A 36 -4.64 19.09 1.86
C GLU A 36 -3.58 18.36 1.05
N ALA A 37 -2.33 18.81 1.10
CA ALA A 37 -1.22 18.16 0.41
C ALA A 37 -1.02 16.73 0.90
N LEU A 38 -1.10 16.49 2.21
CA LEU A 38 -0.97 15.15 2.78
C LEU A 38 -2.16 14.25 2.40
N PHE A 39 -3.36 14.80 2.38
CA PHE A 39 -4.54 14.06 1.90
C PHE A 39 -4.37 13.66 0.43
N ASN A 40 -3.98 14.60 -0.41
CA ASN A 40 -3.76 14.36 -1.84
C ASN A 40 -2.59 13.40 -2.07
N ALA A 41 -1.58 13.41 -1.20
CA ALA A 41 -0.47 12.47 -1.26
C ALA A 41 -0.95 11.03 -1.09
N ALA A 42 -1.81 10.77 -0.10
CA ALA A 42 -2.38 9.43 0.10
C ALA A 42 -3.23 8.99 -1.10
N GLU A 43 -3.98 9.91 -1.69
CA GLU A 43 -4.80 9.65 -2.88
C GLU A 43 -3.95 9.27 -4.10
N VAL A 44 -2.92 10.06 -4.41
CA VAL A 44 -2.07 9.78 -5.57
C VAL A 44 -1.24 8.52 -5.37
N LEU A 45 -0.80 8.24 -4.15
CA LEU A 45 -0.09 6.99 -3.85
C LEU A 45 -1.01 5.78 -4.07
N THR A 46 -2.26 5.87 -3.62
CA THR A 46 -3.26 4.82 -3.82
C THR A 46 -3.46 4.55 -5.32
N LEU A 47 -3.64 5.61 -6.12
CA LEU A 47 -3.82 5.48 -7.57
C LEU A 47 -2.58 4.88 -8.25
N THR A 48 -1.39 5.31 -7.84
CA THR A 48 -0.14 4.81 -8.40
C THR A 48 0.06 3.32 -8.11
N LEU A 49 -0.19 2.90 -6.87
CA LEU A 49 -0.05 1.50 -6.49
C LEU A 49 -1.10 0.62 -7.19
N ASN A 50 -2.35 1.09 -7.29
CA ASN A 50 -3.39 0.39 -8.05
C ASN A 50 -2.98 0.20 -9.51
N ALA A 51 -2.51 1.25 -10.16
CA ALA A 51 -2.10 1.21 -11.56
C ALA A 51 -0.94 0.23 -11.77
N ARG A 52 0.06 0.25 -10.91
CA ARG A 52 1.20 -0.67 -11.01
C ARG A 52 0.79 -2.12 -10.81
N ILE A 53 -0.08 -2.39 -9.84
CA ILE A 53 -0.59 -3.75 -9.62
C ILE A 53 -1.37 -4.23 -10.85
N ASP A 54 -2.26 -3.41 -11.37
CA ASP A 54 -3.09 -3.75 -12.53
C ASP A 54 -2.25 -4.00 -13.79
N GLU A 55 -1.18 -3.25 -13.97
CA GLU A 55 -0.31 -3.35 -15.15
C GLU A 55 0.86 -4.32 -14.97
N GLY A 56 0.98 -4.92 -13.80
CA GLY A 56 2.08 -5.84 -13.51
C GLY A 56 3.44 -5.15 -13.40
N ILE A 57 3.46 -3.86 -13.10
CA ILE A 57 4.70 -3.11 -12.90
C ILE A 57 5.22 -3.37 -11.49
N PRO A 58 6.52 -3.65 -11.31
CA PRO A 58 7.07 -3.91 -9.99
C PRO A 58 6.84 -2.77 -9.00
N ILE A 59 6.54 -3.12 -7.76
CA ILE A 59 6.37 -2.18 -6.66
C ILE A 59 7.63 -2.26 -5.80
N PRO A 60 8.42 -1.17 -5.71
CA PRO A 60 9.65 -1.21 -4.93
C PRO A 60 9.37 -1.26 -3.44
N GLU A 61 10.34 -1.75 -2.68
CA GLU A 61 10.35 -1.60 -1.23
C GLU A 61 10.51 -0.12 -0.90
N PRO A 62 9.86 0.37 0.18
CA PRO A 62 10.01 1.76 0.59
C PRO A 62 11.46 2.10 0.92
N SER A 63 11.95 3.21 0.38
CA SER A 63 13.24 3.76 0.77
C SER A 63 13.18 4.26 2.21
N VAL A 64 14.29 4.12 2.92
CA VAL A 64 14.42 4.61 4.29
C VAL A 64 15.22 5.90 4.23
N VAL A 65 14.51 7.03 4.33
CA VAL A 65 15.11 8.36 4.26
C VAL A 65 14.61 9.18 5.45
N PRO A 66 15.52 9.74 6.28
CA PRO A 66 15.09 10.59 7.39
C PRO A 66 14.49 11.91 6.88
N ASP A 67 13.65 12.51 7.70
CA ASP A 67 13.09 13.86 7.49
C ASP A 67 12.10 13.98 6.32
N LEU A 68 11.64 12.86 5.76
CA LEU A 68 10.55 12.87 4.77
C LEU A 68 9.24 12.43 5.42
N HIS A 69 8.12 12.84 4.83
CA HIS A 69 6.81 12.39 5.27
C HIS A 69 6.59 10.94 4.83
N SER A 70 6.11 10.13 5.75
CA SER A 70 5.80 8.71 5.49
C SER A 70 4.30 8.58 5.26
N ILE A 71 3.91 8.24 4.03
CA ILE A 71 2.51 8.27 3.58
C ILE A 71 2.01 6.84 3.41
N ALA A 72 0.84 6.56 3.98
CA ALA A 72 0.14 5.29 3.78
C ALA A 72 -0.94 5.45 2.69
N PRO A 73 -1.09 4.46 1.80
CA PRO A 73 -2.21 4.45 0.85
C PRO A 73 -3.50 4.03 1.53
N SER A 74 -4.59 3.90 0.77
CA SER A 74 -5.86 3.41 1.31
C SER A 74 -5.74 2.03 1.94
N ALA A 75 -6.66 1.70 2.85
CA ALA A 75 -6.65 0.43 3.55
C ALA A 75 -6.74 -0.78 2.61
N LYS A 76 -7.49 -0.68 1.53
CA LYS A 76 -7.59 -1.76 0.52
C LYS A 76 -6.24 -2.07 -0.11
N VAL A 77 -5.50 -1.05 -0.50
CA VAL A 77 -4.18 -1.21 -1.10
C VAL A 77 -3.21 -1.76 -0.07
N GLN A 78 -3.26 -1.25 1.16
CA GLN A 78 -2.43 -1.78 2.25
C GLN A 78 -2.67 -3.27 2.45
N ALA A 79 -3.94 -3.69 2.53
CA ALA A 79 -4.30 -5.09 2.73
C ALA A 79 -3.73 -5.99 1.62
N ALA A 80 -3.92 -5.61 0.36
CA ALA A 80 -3.41 -6.38 -0.78
C ALA A 80 -1.89 -6.52 -0.75
N LEU A 81 -1.18 -5.43 -0.49
CA LEU A 81 0.28 -5.42 -0.46
C LEU A 81 0.86 -6.13 0.76
N LEU A 82 0.18 -6.08 1.91
CA LEU A 82 0.60 -6.82 3.10
C LEU A 82 0.55 -8.33 2.84
N VAL A 83 -0.53 -8.82 2.24
CA VAL A 83 -0.64 -10.23 1.88
C VAL A 83 0.44 -10.62 0.88
N ARG A 84 0.64 -9.80 -0.16
CA ARG A 84 1.65 -10.03 -1.18
C ARG A 84 3.06 -10.12 -0.60
N ARG A 85 3.43 -9.19 0.27
CA ARG A 85 4.76 -9.17 0.91
C ARG A 85 4.94 -10.34 1.87
N ALA A 86 3.92 -10.67 2.65
CA ALA A 86 3.98 -11.79 3.57
C ALA A 86 4.09 -13.12 2.83
N ARG A 87 3.43 -13.25 1.68
CA ARG A 87 3.53 -14.46 0.84
C ARG A 87 4.92 -14.59 0.19
N ALA A 88 5.52 -13.45 -0.17
CA ALA A 88 6.85 -13.40 -0.81
C ALA A 88 6.90 -14.31 -2.06
N ASP A 89 7.86 -15.24 -2.14
CA ASP A 89 8.03 -16.14 -3.28
C ASP A 89 7.17 -17.40 -3.19
N ARG A 90 6.38 -17.57 -2.14
CA ARG A 90 5.55 -18.79 -2.01
C ARG A 90 4.43 -18.77 -3.05
N PRO A 91 4.13 -19.91 -3.69
CA PRO A 91 3.04 -19.98 -4.68
C PRO A 91 1.67 -19.70 -4.06
N PHE A 92 0.75 -19.15 -4.83
CA PHE A 92 -0.65 -19.00 -4.39
C PHE A 92 -1.30 -20.32 -4.00
N ALA A 93 -0.87 -21.41 -4.62
CA ALA A 93 -1.36 -22.75 -4.26
C ALA A 93 -1.11 -23.09 -2.79
N ASP A 94 0.04 -22.68 -2.25
CA ASP A 94 0.37 -22.91 -0.84
C ASP A 94 -0.53 -22.08 0.08
N LEU A 95 -0.78 -20.82 -0.27
CA LEU A 95 -1.69 -19.97 0.48
C LEU A 95 -3.13 -20.51 0.41
N ALA A 96 -3.60 -20.92 -0.76
CA ALA A 96 -4.92 -21.50 -0.94
C ALA A 96 -5.10 -22.75 -0.09
N ARG A 97 -4.09 -23.62 -0.03
CA ARG A 97 -4.09 -24.82 0.78
C ARG A 97 -4.14 -24.50 2.26
N ALA A 98 -3.31 -23.55 2.71
CA ALA A 98 -3.28 -23.12 4.12
C ALA A 98 -4.59 -22.50 4.58
N LEU A 99 -5.31 -21.85 3.67
CA LEU A 99 -6.61 -21.20 3.95
C LEU A 99 -7.80 -22.13 3.68
N ASP A 100 -7.55 -23.33 3.18
CA ASP A 100 -8.61 -24.28 2.77
C ASP A 100 -9.60 -23.62 1.80
N THR A 101 -9.07 -22.99 0.78
CA THR A 101 -9.85 -22.24 -0.22
C THR A 101 -9.33 -22.50 -1.64
N SER A 102 -10.04 -21.96 -2.64
CA SER A 102 -9.62 -22.07 -4.03
C SER A 102 -8.45 -21.12 -4.34
N TRP A 103 -7.69 -21.47 -5.37
CA TRP A 103 -6.60 -20.61 -5.85
C TRP A 103 -7.09 -19.21 -6.25
N PRO A 104 -8.22 -19.05 -7.00
CA PRO A 104 -8.74 -17.72 -7.30
C PRO A 104 -9.14 -16.91 -6.05
N ALA A 105 -9.69 -17.57 -5.02
CA ALA A 105 -10.05 -16.89 -3.78
C ALA A 105 -8.80 -16.40 -3.03
N ALA A 106 -7.73 -17.19 -3.00
CA ALA A 106 -6.46 -16.77 -2.41
C ALA A 106 -5.87 -15.60 -3.17
N LYS A 107 -5.93 -15.63 -4.51
CA LYS A 107 -5.40 -14.56 -5.35
C LYS A 107 -6.12 -13.23 -5.14
N ARG A 108 -7.43 -13.26 -4.88
CA ARG A 108 -8.22 -12.04 -4.59
C ARG A 108 -7.73 -11.29 -3.36
N LEU A 109 -7.07 -11.96 -2.43
CA LEU A 109 -6.52 -11.29 -1.25
C LEU A 109 -5.40 -10.31 -1.59
N GLU A 110 -4.78 -10.45 -2.76
CA GLU A 110 -3.75 -9.53 -3.26
C GLU A 110 -4.29 -8.56 -4.31
N ASP A 111 -5.60 -8.56 -4.54
CA ASP A 111 -6.25 -7.65 -5.47
C ASP A 111 -6.78 -6.44 -4.70
N PRO A 112 -6.24 -5.23 -4.96
CA PRO A 112 -6.66 -4.03 -4.23
C PRO A 112 -8.06 -3.56 -4.61
N HIS A 113 -8.67 -4.11 -5.66
CA HIS A 113 -10.06 -3.83 -6.02
C HIS A 113 -11.06 -4.67 -5.22
N HIS A 114 -10.57 -5.67 -4.50
CA HIS A 114 -11.38 -6.53 -3.64
C HIS A 114 -11.28 -6.05 -2.19
N SER A 115 -12.40 -6.06 -1.47
CA SER A 115 -12.45 -5.70 -0.05
C SER A 115 -12.61 -6.97 0.80
N PRO A 116 -11.51 -7.54 1.31
CA PRO A 116 -11.62 -8.67 2.20
C PRO A 116 -12.21 -8.24 3.55
N THR A 117 -12.87 -9.17 4.23
CA THR A 117 -13.30 -8.92 5.61
C THR A 117 -12.09 -8.93 6.53
N LEU A 118 -12.22 -8.30 7.71
CA LEU A 118 -11.16 -8.36 8.72
C LEU A 118 -10.83 -9.80 9.10
N LYS A 119 -11.85 -10.65 9.19
CA LYS A 119 -11.65 -12.08 9.49
C LYS A 119 -10.83 -12.78 8.42
N GLN A 120 -11.08 -12.48 7.13
CA GLN A 120 -10.29 -13.04 6.04
C GLN A 120 -8.84 -12.59 6.12
N LEU A 121 -8.59 -11.31 6.45
CA LEU A 121 -7.24 -10.77 6.61
C LEU A 121 -6.52 -11.40 7.79
N GLU A 122 -7.21 -11.59 8.93
CA GLU A 122 -6.62 -12.24 10.09
C GLU A 122 -6.20 -13.69 9.76
N ARG A 123 -7.05 -14.41 9.05
CA ARG A 123 -6.74 -15.78 8.62
C ARG A 123 -5.58 -15.83 7.64
N ALA A 124 -5.55 -14.90 6.68
CA ALA A 124 -4.45 -14.80 5.72
C ALA A 124 -3.13 -14.52 6.44
N ALA A 125 -3.14 -13.57 7.37
CA ALA A 125 -1.94 -13.24 8.15
C ALA A 125 -1.45 -14.47 8.93
N ALA A 126 -2.35 -15.18 9.61
CA ALA A 126 -2.00 -16.38 10.38
C ALA A 126 -1.42 -17.47 9.48
N ALA A 127 -2.00 -17.69 8.29
CA ALA A 127 -1.51 -18.68 7.32
C ALA A 127 -0.10 -18.34 6.82
N LEU A 128 0.26 -17.05 6.85
CA LEU A 128 1.56 -16.57 6.41
C LEU A 128 2.54 -16.35 7.58
N GLY A 129 2.21 -16.85 8.76
CA GLY A 129 3.06 -16.74 9.95
C GLY A 129 3.10 -15.34 10.55
N LYS A 130 2.06 -14.54 10.29
CA LYS A 130 1.95 -13.15 10.74
C LYS A 130 0.71 -12.94 11.60
N ARG A 131 0.53 -11.74 12.07
CA ARG A 131 -0.63 -11.33 12.83
C ARG A 131 -1.11 -9.96 12.34
N LEU A 132 -2.41 -9.81 12.12
CA LEU A 132 -2.99 -8.53 11.73
C LEU A 132 -3.04 -7.61 12.96
N VAL A 133 -2.46 -6.42 12.82
CA VAL A 133 -2.51 -5.36 13.82
C VAL A 133 -3.06 -4.12 13.15
N LEU A 134 -4.09 -3.51 13.74
CA LEU A 134 -4.73 -2.31 13.20
C LEU A 134 -4.41 -1.12 14.08
N SER A 135 -4.26 0.04 13.44
CA SER A 135 -4.07 1.30 14.15
C SER A 135 -4.70 2.45 13.39
N PHE A 136 -5.13 3.45 14.13
CA PHE A 136 -5.50 4.75 13.55
C PHE A 136 -4.37 5.73 13.79
N GLU A 137 -4.23 6.68 12.86
CA GLU A 137 -3.25 7.77 12.98
C GLU A 137 -3.93 9.13 13.05
#